data_30145e1e9c8f30d8476ed9c0c7e0b1a4
#
_entry.id   30145e1e9c8f30d8476ed9c0c7e0b1a4
#
_cell.length_a   1.000
_cell.length_b   1.000
_cell.length_c   1.000
_cell.angle_alpha   90.00
_cell.angle_beta   90.00
_cell.angle_gamma   90.00
#
_symmetry.space_group_name_H-M   'P 1'
#
loop_
_entity.id
_entity.type
_entity.pdbx_description
1 polymer ?
#
loop_
_entity_poly.entity_id
_entity_poly.type
_entity_poly.pdbx_seq_one_letter_code
_entity_poly.pdbx_strand_id
1 'polypeptide(L)'
;MNTPPTPAPVSTRTVQVGARHIHLAELGAGPALLMLHGGGPGASGLSNYARNVEALARRFRVLVPDLPGYGRSSKGVDADDPFGDLATTMLGLLDALDIERAHVVGNSLGGACALQMALRQPGRIGRLVLMGPGGVGISQNPPSAGLKRLLGYYAGEGPTLDKLRAFICEDLVYDGSAITDAVLRERFASSIDPEVVANPPLRAPKDLEAFKRLDFLLDPRLPQLPNPTLVLWGIEDRVNPPAGATALQARLPACDVYLFSRTGHWVQWERAAEFNAVVDAFLGADA
;
A
#
# COMPACT_ATOMS: atom_id res chain seq x y z
N MET A 1 3.54 -32.78 17.98
CA MET A 1 3.36 -31.39 17.50
C MET A 1 4.18 -31.28 16.22
N ASN A 2 3.54 -31.28 15.05
CA ASN A 2 4.26 -31.09 13.80
C ASN A 2 4.67 -29.61 13.72
N THR A 3 5.95 -29.35 13.78
CA THR A 3 6.50 -28.03 13.45
C THR A 3 6.08 -27.72 12.00
N PRO A 4 5.41 -26.60 11.72
CA PRO A 4 5.08 -26.24 10.35
C PRO A 4 6.38 -26.18 9.52
N PRO A 5 6.38 -26.62 8.26
CA PRO A 5 7.55 -26.58 7.42
C PRO A 5 8.08 -25.15 7.30
N THR A 6 9.41 -25.02 7.34
CA THR A 6 10.07 -23.73 7.09
C THR A 6 9.62 -23.24 5.72
N PRO A 7 9.12 -22.01 5.58
CA PRO A 7 8.71 -21.48 4.28
C PRO A 7 9.91 -21.49 3.31
N ALA A 8 9.63 -21.80 2.05
CA ALA A 8 10.63 -21.73 0.99
C ALA A 8 11.23 -20.31 0.92
N PRO A 9 12.46 -20.12 0.44
CA PRO A 9 13.03 -18.79 0.31
C PRO A 9 12.20 -17.91 -0.63
N VAL A 10 12.19 -16.60 -0.37
CA VAL A 10 11.51 -15.62 -1.24
C VAL A 10 12.08 -15.76 -2.65
N SER A 11 11.24 -16.04 -3.62
CA SER A 11 11.59 -16.02 -5.04
C SER A 11 11.22 -14.67 -5.65
N THR A 12 12.02 -14.19 -6.61
CA THR A 12 11.70 -12.95 -7.33
C THR A 12 11.71 -13.20 -8.83
N ARG A 13 10.80 -12.56 -9.54
CA ARG A 13 10.71 -12.60 -11.00
C ARG A 13 10.13 -11.32 -11.57
N THR A 14 10.30 -11.12 -12.85
CA THR A 14 9.62 -10.05 -13.60
C THR A 14 8.45 -10.64 -14.37
N VAL A 15 7.27 -10.03 -14.26
CA VAL A 15 6.03 -10.44 -14.93
C VAL A 15 5.65 -9.35 -15.93
N GLN A 16 5.38 -9.74 -17.19
CA GLN A 16 4.90 -8.82 -18.20
C GLN A 16 3.39 -8.57 -18.00
N VAL A 17 2.99 -7.31 -17.92
CA VAL A 17 1.59 -6.88 -17.78
C VAL A 17 1.31 -5.78 -18.82
N GLY A 18 0.72 -6.14 -19.93
CA GLY A 18 0.58 -5.24 -21.06
C GLY A 18 1.95 -4.74 -21.55
N ALA A 19 2.14 -3.42 -21.60
CA ALA A 19 3.42 -2.80 -21.94
C ALA A 19 4.39 -2.66 -20.75
N ARG A 20 3.98 -3.02 -19.55
CA ARG A 20 4.78 -2.87 -18.32
C ARG A 20 5.40 -4.19 -17.87
N HIS A 21 6.56 -4.11 -17.22
CA HIS A 21 7.09 -5.21 -16.43
C HIS A 21 6.94 -4.88 -14.94
N ILE A 22 6.47 -5.88 -14.22
CA ILE A 22 6.26 -5.80 -12.77
C ILE A 22 7.26 -6.73 -12.09
N HIS A 23 8.11 -6.17 -11.23
CA HIS A 23 8.96 -6.96 -10.36
C HIS A 23 8.10 -7.52 -9.22
N LEU A 24 8.13 -8.83 -9.06
CA LEU A 24 7.30 -9.56 -8.12
C LEU A 24 8.17 -10.43 -7.21
N ALA A 25 8.02 -10.27 -5.91
CA ALA A 25 8.47 -11.24 -4.93
C ALA A 25 7.31 -12.17 -4.55
N GLU A 26 7.61 -13.47 -4.42
CA GLU A 26 6.60 -14.50 -4.18
C GLU A 26 7.10 -15.49 -3.15
N LEU A 27 6.19 -15.91 -2.23
CA LEU A 27 6.49 -16.83 -1.13
C LEU A 27 5.24 -17.60 -0.71
N GLY A 28 5.40 -18.87 -0.32
CA GLY A 28 4.34 -19.71 0.21
C GLY A 28 3.45 -20.33 -0.87
N ALA A 29 2.39 -20.99 -0.41
CA ALA A 29 1.39 -21.65 -1.23
C ALA A 29 -0.01 -21.53 -0.57
N GLY A 30 -1.08 -21.75 -1.34
CA GLY A 30 -2.46 -21.64 -0.85
C GLY A 30 -3.21 -20.50 -1.56
N PRO A 31 -4.26 -19.94 -0.93
CA PRO A 31 -5.01 -18.82 -1.50
C PRO A 31 -4.10 -17.63 -1.79
N ALA A 32 -4.33 -16.94 -2.91
CA ALA A 32 -3.51 -15.81 -3.31
C ALA A 32 -3.74 -14.59 -2.39
N LEU A 33 -2.64 -14.00 -1.92
CA LEU A 33 -2.60 -12.78 -1.12
C LEU A 33 -1.69 -11.75 -1.79
N LEU A 34 -2.28 -10.72 -2.37
CA LEU A 34 -1.57 -9.62 -3.00
C LEU A 34 -1.30 -8.50 -1.97
N MET A 35 -0.04 -8.13 -1.77
CA MET A 35 0.38 -7.12 -0.78
C MET A 35 0.97 -5.90 -1.49
N LEU A 36 0.26 -4.77 -1.43
CA LEU A 36 0.55 -3.54 -2.16
C LEU A 36 1.15 -2.47 -1.24
N HIS A 37 2.36 -2.03 -1.55
CA HIS A 37 3.12 -1.10 -0.71
C HIS A 37 2.67 0.36 -0.82
N GLY A 38 3.07 1.19 0.13
CA GLY A 38 2.81 2.63 0.14
C GLY A 38 3.67 3.42 -0.84
N GLY A 39 3.24 4.66 -1.10
CA GLY A 39 3.86 5.57 -2.08
C GLY A 39 5.06 6.38 -1.58
N GLY A 40 5.63 6.05 -0.43
CA GLY A 40 6.78 6.80 0.10
C GLY A 40 8.01 6.72 -0.80
N PRO A 41 8.87 7.76 -0.82
CA PRO A 41 10.05 7.79 -1.67
C PRO A 41 10.93 6.55 -1.48
N GLY A 42 11.39 5.96 -2.58
CA GLY A 42 12.23 4.76 -2.59
C GLY A 42 11.54 3.48 -2.06
N ALA A 43 10.22 3.45 -1.99
CA ALA A 43 9.48 2.26 -1.58
C ALA A 43 9.62 1.12 -2.60
N SER A 44 9.48 -0.10 -2.09
CA SER A 44 9.33 -1.32 -2.87
C SER A 44 8.45 -2.31 -2.09
N GLY A 45 7.99 -3.35 -2.73
CA GLY A 45 7.18 -4.36 -2.07
C GLY A 45 7.85 -4.93 -0.83
N LEU A 46 9.06 -5.48 -0.97
CA LEU A 46 9.77 -6.08 0.15
C LEU A 46 10.23 -5.06 1.20
N SER A 47 10.59 -3.82 0.82
CA SER A 47 10.96 -2.81 1.81
C SER A 47 9.80 -2.46 2.76
N ASN A 48 8.56 -2.68 2.32
CA ASN A 48 7.36 -2.45 3.13
C ASN A 48 6.92 -3.68 3.93
N TYR A 49 7.12 -4.90 3.39
CA TYR A 49 6.51 -6.11 3.93
C TYR A 49 7.50 -7.19 4.40
N ALA A 50 8.82 -6.90 4.44
CA ALA A 50 9.82 -7.89 4.87
C ALA A 50 9.55 -8.52 6.25
N ARG A 51 8.86 -7.81 7.15
CA ARG A 51 8.48 -8.29 8.49
C ARG A 51 7.18 -9.14 8.51
N ASN A 52 6.51 -9.29 7.37
CA ASN A 52 5.17 -9.86 7.29
C ASN A 52 5.09 -11.09 6.36
N VAL A 53 5.89 -11.10 5.30
CA VAL A 53 5.78 -12.10 4.22
C VAL A 53 5.93 -13.53 4.73
N GLU A 54 6.91 -13.82 5.60
CA GLU A 54 7.13 -15.17 6.12
C GLU A 54 5.98 -15.67 7.00
N ALA A 55 5.41 -14.78 7.83
CA ALA A 55 4.31 -15.13 8.70
C ALA A 55 3.06 -15.50 7.90
N LEU A 56 2.71 -14.68 6.91
CA LEU A 56 1.52 -14.87 6.07
C LEU A 56 1.71 -15.99 5.04
N ALA A 57 2.92 -16.24 4.59
CA ALA A 57 3.25 -17.32 3.65
C ALA A 57 3.04 -18.74 4.22
N ARG A 58 2.80 -18.87 5.52
CA ARG A 58 2.43 -20.15 6.14
C ARG A 58 1.05 -20.66 5.69
N ARG A 59 0.18 -19.76 5.22
CA ARG A 59 -1.19 -20.06 4.81
C ARG A 59 -1.53 -19.58 3.42
N PHE A 60 -0.82 -18.59 2.90
CA PHE A 60 -1.15 -17.91 1.65
C PHE A 60 0.00 -18.02 0.65
N ARG A 61 -0.35 -18.01 -0.63
CA ARG A 61 0.57 -17.66 -1.69
C ARG A 61 0.71 -16.14 -1.70
N VAL A 62 1.75 -15.63 -1.04
CA VAL A 62 2.00 -14.20 -0.86
C VAL A 62 2.69 -13.63 -2.09
N LEU A 63 2.09 -12.59 -2.67
CA LEU A 63 2.52 -11.89 -3.87
C LEU A 63 2.82 -10.44 -3.50
N VAL A 64 4.08 -10.02 -3.64
CA VAL A 64 4.56 -8.69 -3.23
C VAL A 64 5.19 -7.99 -4.44
N PRO A 65 4.37 -7.34 -5.29
CA PRO A 65 4.89 -6.57 -6.41
C PRO A 65 5.52 -5.25 -5.96
N ASP A 66 6.49 -4.78 -6.72
CA ASP A 66 6.79 -3.36 -6.76
C ASP A 66 5.73 -2.69 -7.62
N LEU A 67 5.03 -1.69 -7.10
CA LEU A 67 4.03 -0.94 -7.86
C LEU A 67 4.69 -0.19 -9.04
N PRO A 68 3.97 0.05 -10.16
CA PRO A 68 4.46 0.93 -11.22
C PRO A 68 5.00 2.25 -10.67
N GLY A 69 6.13 2.70 -11.19
CA GLY A 69 6.83 3.88 -10.69
C GLY A 69 7.83 3.62 -9.56
N TYR A 70 7.83 2.43 -8.95
CA TYR A 70 8.65 2.09 -7.78
C TYR A 70 9.57 0.89 -8.02
N GLY A 71 10.56 0.75 -7.15
CA GLY A 71 11.45 -0.40 -7.09
C GLY A 71 12.02 -0.76 -8.46
N ARG A 72 11.86 -2.03 -8.85
CA ARG A 72 12.34 -2.60 -10.12
C ARG A 72 11.26 -2.72 -11.19
N SER A 73 10.03 -2.27 -10.91
CA SER A 73 8.94 -2.23 -11.89
C SER A 73 9.09 -1.07 -12.85
N SER A 74 8.40 -1.15 -14.00
CA SER A 74 8.33 -0.09 -15.01
C SER A 74 7.98 1.25 -14.37
N LYS A 75 8.63 2.32 -14.84
CA LYS A 75 8.41 3.68 -14.35
C LYS A 75 7.25 4.35 -15.11
N GLY A 76 6.74 5.41 -14.50
CA GLY A 76 5.59 6.14 -15.01
C GLY A 76 4.25 5.63 -14.48
N VAL A 77 3.46 6.56 -13.98
CA VAL A 77 2.08 6.37 -13.51
C VAL A 77 1.24 7.48 -14.12
N ASP A 78 0.00 7.18 -14.53
CA ASP A 78 -0.92 8.20 -15.00
C ASP A 78 -1.17 9.23 -13.89
N ALA A 79 -0.78 10.47 -14.12
CA ALA A 79 -0.89 11.55 -13.13
C ALA A 79 -2.33 12.03 -12.92
N ASP A 80 -3.22 11.79 -13.86
CA ASP A 80 -4.61 12.23 -13.80
C ASP A 80 -5.53 11.17 -13.15
N ASP A 81 -5.17 9.87 -13.24
CA ASP A 81 -5.85 8.74 -12.56
C ASP A 81 -4.84 7.73 -11.97
N PRO A 82 -4.00 8.13 -11.00
CA PRO A 82 -2.96 7.24 -10.47
C PRO A 82 -3.53 5.98 -9.82
N PHE A 83 -4.65 6.07 -9.11
CA PHE A 83 -5.26 4.91 -8.47
C PHE A 83 -5.85 3.93 -9.47
N GLY A 84 -6.48 4.45 -10.54
CA GLY A 84 -7.03 3.63 -11.60
C GLY A 84 -5.97 2.97 -12.48
N ASP A 85 -4.89 3.64 -12.76
CA ASP A 85 -3.75 3.10 -13.51
C ASP A 85 -3.08 1.95 -12.74
N LEU A 86 -2.79 2.17 -11.45
CA LEU A 86 -2.24 1.13 -10.57
C LEU A 86 -3.20 -0.06 -10.46
N ALA A 87 -4.49 0.18 -10.24
CA ALA A 87 -5.49 -0.89 -10.12
C ALA A 87 -5.60 -1.72 -11.40
N THR A 88 -5.61 -1.07 -12.57
CA THR A 88 -5.62 -1.76 -13.88
C THR A 88 -4.38 -2.65 -14.03
N THR A 89 -3.21 -2.13 -13.68
CA THR A 89 -1.96 -2.90 -13.76
C THR A 89 -1.96 -4.08 -12.80
N MET A 90 -2.44 -3.91 -11.55
CA MET A 90 -2.47 -5.00 -10.58
C MET A 90 -3.53 -6.06 -10.88
N LEU A 91 -4.67 -5.69 -11.46
CA LEU A 91 -5.64 -6.66 -12.01
C LEU A 91 -5.03 -7.44 -13.19
N GLY A 92 -4.34 -6.75 -14.09
CA GLY A 92 -3.59 -7.40 -15.18
C GLY A 92 -2.44 -8.30 -14.67
N LEU A 93 -1.84 -8.00 -13.53
CA LEU A 93 -0.87 -8.88 -12.88
C LEU A 93 -1.54 -10.19 -12.42
N LEU A 94 -2.73 -10.12 -11.84
CA LEU A 94 -3.50 -11.33 -11.48
C LEU A 94 -3.82 -12.17 -12.72
N ASP A 95 -4.18 -11.52 -13.84
CA ASP A 95 -4.45 -12.23 -15.12
C ASP A 95 -3.18 -12.92 -15.64
N ALA A 96 -2.05 -12.22 -15.65
CA ALA A 96 -0.76 -12.77 -16.10
C ALA A 96 -0.24 -13.92 -15.21
N LEU A 97 -0.77 -14.07 -14.00
CA LEU A 97 -0.44 -15.13 -13.05
C LEU A 97 -1.51 -16.26 -13.01
N ASP A 98 -2.53 -16.19 -13.87
CA ASP A 98 -3.68 -17.11 -13.88
C ASP A 98 -4.40 -17.17 -12.51
N ILE A 99 -4.48 -16.02 -11.81
CA ILE A 99 -5.15 -15.89 -10.52
C ILE A 99 -6.53 -15.31 -10.73
N GLU A 100 -7.57 -16.11 -10.57
CA GLU A 100 -8.95 -15.67 -10.70
C GLU A 100 -9.38 -14.72 -9.58
N ARG A 101 -8.98 -15.00 -8.34
CA ARG A 101 -9.34 -14.22 -7.16
C ARG A 101 -8.20 -14.18 -6.14
N ALA A 102 -7.97 -13.00 -5.54
CA ALA A 102 -6.95 -12.81 -4.50
C ALA A 102 -7.52 -12.02 -3.32
N HIS A 103 -7.05 -12.30 -2.11
CA HIS A 103 -7.12 -11.32 -1.01
C HIS A 103 -6.14 -10.20 -1.30
N VAL A 104 -6.45 -8.99 -0.85
CA VAL A 104 -5.56 -7.84 -1.08
C VAL A 104 -5.31 -7.08 0.22
N VAL A 105 -4.04 -6.87 0.51
CA VAL A 105 -3.55 -6.01 1.61
C VAL A 105 -2.89 -4.80 0.99
N GLY A 106 -3.28 -3.59 1.39
CA GLY A 106 -2.69 -2.37 0.84
C GLY A 106 -2.43 -1.31 1.89
N ASN A 107 -1.21 -0.73 1.85
CA ASN A 107 -0.84 0.41 2.68
C ASN A 107 -0.88 1.69 1.85
N SER A 108 -1.51 2.76 2.36
CA SER A 108 -1.44 4.09 1.75
C SER A 108 -1.83 4.10 0.26
N LEU A 109 -0.90 4.39 -0.64
CA LEU A 109 -1.09 4.28 -2.10
C LEU A 109 -1.52 2.87 -2.52
N GLY A 110 -0.90 1.83 -1.94
CA GLY A 110 -1.31 0.45 -2.16
C GLY A 110 -2.72 0.16 -1.64
N GLY A 111 -3.14 0.84 -0.56
CA GLY A 111 -4.51 0.80 -0.05
C GLY A 111 -5.51 1.45 -1.01
N ALA A 112 -5.15 2.60 -1.60
CA ALA A 112 -5.95 3.24 -2.65
C ALA A 112 -6.06 2.35 -3.89
N CYS A 113 -4.95 1.74 -4.32
CA CYS A 113 -4.94 0.77 -5.41
C CYS A 113 -5.86 -0.42 -5.11
N ALA A 114 -5.76 -1.02 -3.91
CA ALA A 114 -6.59 -2.16 -3.50
C ALA A 114 -8.08 -1.83 -3.51
N LEU A 115 -8.46 -0.66 -2.98
CA LEU A 115 -9.84 -0.21 -2.98
C LEU A 115 -10.35 0.04 -4.40
N GLN A 116 -9.53 0.65 -5.25
CA GLN A 116 -9.88 0.88 -6.65
C GLN A 116 -10.00 -0.42 -7.46
N MET A 117 -9.17 -1.44 -7.18
CA MET A 117 -9.31 -2.79 -7.76
C MET A 117 -10.67 -3.39 -7.39
N ALA A 118 -11.05 -3.31 -6.12
CA ALA A 118 -12.30 -3.86 -5.62
C ALA A 118 -13.53 -3.11 -6.18
N LEU A 119 -13.47 -1.78 -6.30
CA LEU A 119 -14.54 -0.98 -6.92
C LEU A 119 -14.70 -1.24 -8.42
N ARG A 120 -13.63 -1.62 -9.13
CA ARG A 120 -13.68 -1.96 -10.56
C ARG A 120 -14.12 -3.39 -10.80
N GLN A 121 -13.59 -4.35 -10.05
CA GLN A 121 -13.82 -5.78 -10.24
C GLN A 121 -13.97 -6.50 -8.89
N PRO A 122 -15.09 -6.30 -8.17
CA PRO A 122 -15.27 -6.85 -6.82
C PRO A 122 -15.20 -8.39 -6.78
N GLY A 123 -15.59 -9.07 -7.85
CA GLY A 123 -15.50 -10.53 -7.96
C GLY A 123 -14.07 -11.08 -7.97
N ARG A 124 -13.08 -10.27 -8.40
CA ARG A 124 -11.66 -10.64 -8.44
C ARG A 124 -10.99 -10.52 -7.07
N ILE A 125 -11.63 -9.83 -6.14
CA ILE A 125 -11.09 -9.55 -4.82
C ILE A 125 -11.82 -10.39 -3.78
N GLY A 126 -11.06 -11.05 -2.92
CA GLY A 126 -11.59 -11.78 -1.77
C GLY A 126 -11.91 -10.80 -0.63
N ARG A 127 -11.10 -10.81 0.40
CA ARG A 127 -11.14 -9.85 1.50
C ARG A 127 -10.14 -8.73 1.28
N LEU A 128 -10.48 -7.53 1.77
CA LEU A 128 -9.61 -6.35 1.72
C LEU A 128 -9.03 -6.05 3.11
N VAL A 129 -7.74 -5.76 3.17
CA VAL A 129 -7.10 -5.14 4.33
C VAL A 129 -6.48 -3.81 3.90
N LEU A 130 -6.98 -2.72 4.45
CA LEU A 130 -6.58 -1.36 4.10
C LEU A 130 -5.87 -0.70 5.28
N MET A 131 -4.62 -0.27 5.08
CA MET A 131 -3.83 0.42 6.09
C MET A 131 -3.64 1.88 5.71
N GLY A 132 -4.29 2.80 6.43
CA GLY A 132 -4.18 4.22 6.17
C GLY A 132 -4.31 4.58 4.68
N PRO A 133 -5.33 4.08 3.94
CA PRO A 133 -5.38 4.22 2.48
C PRO A 133 -5.38 5.67 2.04
N GLY A 134 -4.68 5.96 0.94
CA GLY A 134 -4.77 7.24 0.25
C GLY A 134 -6.16 7.45 -0.35
N GLY A 135 -6.51 8.69 -0.64
CA GLY A 135 -7.78 9.00 -1.30
C GLY A 135 -9.00 8.98 -0.37
N VAL A 136 -8.84 9.00 0.94
CA VAL A 136 -9.97 8.99 1.89
C VAL A 136 -10.16 10.37 2.51
N GLY A 137 -11.24 11.06 2.14
CA GLY A 137 -11.61 12.39 2.66
C GLY A 137 -10.64 13.51 2.26
N ILE A 138 -9.82 13.27 1.25
CA ILE A 138 -8.76 14.20 0.82
C ILE A 138 -9.28 15.49 0.19
N SER A 139 -10.52 15.52 -0.27
CA SER A 139 -11.16 16.71 -0.82
C SER A 139 -11.85 17.57 0.25
N GLN A 140 -12.02 17.04 1.45
CA GLN A 140 -12.79 17.69 2.53
C GLN A 140 -11.89 18.38 3.56
N ASN A 141 -10.63 18.00 3.62
CA ASN A 141 -9.67 18.52 4.57
C ASN A 141 -8.37 18.94 3.87
N PRO A 142 -7.68 19.98 4.36
CA PRO A 142 -6.37 20.32 3.84
C PRO A 142 -5.39 19.15 4.08
N PRO A 143 -4.43 18.90 3.18
CA PRO A 143 -3.42 17.88 3.37
C PRO A 143 -2.67 18.10 4.69
N SER A 144 -2.42 17.01 5.42
CA SER A 144 -1.58 17.01 6.63
C SER A 144 -0.15 17.49 6.34
N ALA A 145 0.62 17.79 7.37
CA ALA A 145 2.03 18.16 7.19
C ALA A 145 2.83 17.01 6.55
N GLY A 146 2.61 15.77 6.99
CA GLY A 146 3.28 14.59 6.43
C GLY A 146 2.90 14.33 4.98
N LEU A 147 1.61 14.47 4.61
CA LEU A 147 1.19 14.34 3.22
C LEU A 147 1.79 15.45 2.33
N LYS A 148 1.85 16.69 2.81
CA LYS A 148 2.52 17.79 2.08
C LYS A 148 4.00 17.51 1.86
N ARG A 149 4.70 16.99 2.88
CA ARG A 149 6.12 16.63 2.79
C ARG A 149 6.33 15.48 1.80
N LEU A 150 5.46 14.47 1.82
CA LEU A 150 5.46 13.36 0.88
C LEU A 150 5.28 13.83 -0.58
N LEU A 151 4.21 14.60 -0.85
CA LEU A 151 3.89 15.09 -2.19
C LEU A 151 4.92 16.11 -2.72
N GLY A 152 5.58 16.83 -1.81
CA GLY A 152 6.64 17.80 -2.13
C GLY A 152 8.05 17.23 -2.23
N TYR A 153 8.25 15.94 -2.01
CA TYR A 153 9.59 15.33 -1.92
C TYR A 153 10.45 15.58 -3.16
N TYR A 154 9.88 15.45 -4.35
CA TYR A 154 10.58 15.66 -5.63
C TYR A 154 10.56 17.13 -6.12
N ALA A 155 9.88 18.03 -5.41
CA ALA A 155 9.75 19.42 -5.80
C ALA A 155 10.93 20.30 -5.32
N GLY A 156 11.07 21.48 -5.92
CA GLY A 156 12.11 22.46 -5.58
C GLY A 156 13.50 21.95 -5.92
N GLU A 157 14.38 21.83 -4.93
CA GLU A 157 15.75 21.32 -5.10
C GLU A 157 15.83 19.81 -5.45
N GLY A 158 14.65 19.13 -5.51
CA GLY A 158 14.58 17.70 -5.75
C GLY A 158 14.75 16.85 -4.47
N PRO A 159 14.99 15.54 -4.63
CA PRO A 159 15.13 14.60 -3.51
C PRO A 159 16.45 14.80 -2.77
N THR A 160 16.40 14.88 -1.44
CA THR A 160 17.56 14.88 -0.57
C THR A 160 17.40 13.86 0.56
N LEU A 161 18.53 13.42 1.14
CA LEU A 161 18.51 12.49 2.27
C LEU A 161 17.82 13.13 3.50
N ASP A 162 17.97 14.41 3.70
CA ASP A 162 17.36 15.14 4.81
C ASP A 162 15.83 15.22 4.66
N LYS A 163 15.33 15.49 3.45
CA LYS A 163 13.89 15.42 3.16
C LYS A 163 13.34 14.02 3.42
N LEU A 164 14.06 12.97 3.00
CA LEU A 164 13.66 11.59 3.24
C LEU A 164 13.64 11.25 4.71
N ARG A 165 14.70 11.62 5.45
CA ARG A 165 14.82 11.43 6.89
C ARG A 165 13.67 12.13 7.62
N ALA A 166 13.41 13.39 7.31
CA ALA A 166 12.31 14.15 7.90
C ALA A 166 10.97 13.47 7.64
N PHE A 167 10.68 13.04 6.40
CA PHE A 167 9.45 12.33 6.08
C PHE A 167 9.32 11.00 6.85
N ILE A 168 10.36 10.16 6.84
CA ILE A 168 10.26 8.84 7.46
C ILE A 168 10.24 8.92 8.98
N CYS A 169 11.14 9.71 9.59
CA CYS A 169 11.32 9.71 11.04
C CYS A 169 10.30 10.59 11.78
N GLU A 170 9.77 11.65 11.12
CA GLU A 170 8.87 12.59 11.78
C GLU A 170 7.40 12.36 11.41
N ASP A 171 7.10 11.83 10.20
CA ASP A 171 5.73 11.71 9.72
C ASP A 171 5.27 10.26 9.51
N LEU A 172 6.15 9.38 8.96
CA LEU A 172 5.76 8.04 8.55
C LEU A 172 5.59 7.10 9.73
N VAL A 173 6.47 7.17 10.73
CA VAL A 173 6.45 6.31 11.91
C VAL A 173 6.17 7.11 13.18
N TYR A 174 5.67 6.42 14.22
CA TYR A 174 5.47 7.02 15.53
C TYR A 174 6.81 7.37 16.21
N ASP A 175 7.74 6.41 16.21
CA ASP A 175 9.07 6.56 16.80
C ASP A 175 10.16 6.43 15.73
N GLY A 176 10.67 7.58 15.28
CA GLY A 176 11.73 7.67 14.29
C GLY A 176 13.08 7.09 14.73
N SER A 177 13.30 6.89 16.05
CA SER A 177 14.54 6.31 16.57
C SER A 177 14.74 4.84 16.16
N ALA A 178 13.64 4.16 15.80
CA ALA A 178 13.67 2.79 15.28
C ALA A 178 14.16 2.69 13.82
N ILE A 179 14.27 3.82 13.11
CA ILE A 179 14.72 3.87 11.72
C ILE A 179 16.25 3.96 11.66
N THR A 180 16.87 2.95 11.10
CA THR A 180 18.33 2.91 10.97
C THR A 180 18.82 3.70 9.75
N ASP A 181 20.07 4.16 9.79
CA ASP A 181 20.71 4.79 8.63
C ASP A 181 20.79 3.86 7.41
N ALA A 182 20.84 2.54 7.60
CA ALA A 182 20.80 1.59 6.50
C ALA A 182 19.48 1.65 5.74
N VAL A 183 18.35 1.68 6.45
CA VAL A 183 17.02 1.85 5.85
C VAL A 183 16.91 3.17 5.10
N LEU A 184 17.40 4.26 5.69
CA LEU A 184 17.38 5.57 5.03
C LEU A 184 18.23 5.60 3.76
N ARG A 185 19.45 5.05 3.79
CA ARG A 185 20.33 4.99 2.60
C ARG A 185 19.74 4.13 1.49
N GLU A 186 19.20 2.97 1.80
CA GLU A 186 18.55 2.09 0.81
C GLU A 186 17.36 2.79 0.15
N ARG A 187 16.48 3.39 0.94
CA ARG A 187 15.32 4.15 0.45
C ARG A 187 15.74 5.35 -0.38
N PHE A 188 16.77 6.08 0.07
CA PHE A 188 17.29 7.23 -0.66
C PHE A 188 17.87 6.82 -2.00
N ALA A 189 18.71 5.79 -2.04
CA ALA A 189 19.30 5.30 -3.30
C ALA A 189 18.23 4.95 -4.34
N SER A 190 17.13 4.30 -3.92
CA SER A 190 16.00 4.00 -4.80
C SER A 190 15.20 5.24 -5.19
N SER A 191 15.12 6.26 -4.33
CA SER A 191 14.34 7.48 -4.60
C SER A 191 15.00 8.44 -5.60
N ILE A 192 16.31 8.35 -5.77
CA ILE A 192 17.09 9.19 -6.72
C ILE A 192 17.34 8.51 -8.07
N ASP A 193 16.70 7.37 -8.34
CA ASP A 193 16.70 6.76 -9.67
C ASP A 193 16.30 7.82 -10.71
N PRO A 194 17.10 8.04 -11.77
CA PRO A 194 16.84 9.08 -12.76
C PRO A 194 15.46 8.99 -13.42
N GLU A 195 14.94 7.78 -13.65
CA GLU A 195 13.62 7.59 -14.24
C GLU A 195 12.50 7.95 -13.25
N VAL A 196 12.71 7.69 -11.94
CA VAL A 196 11.78 8.08 -10.87
C VAL A 196 11.78 9.60 -10.69
N VAL A 197 12.97 10.23 -10.71
CA VAL A 197 13.09 11.69 -10.59
C VAL A 197 12.44 12.41 -11.77
N ALA A 198 12.61 11.88 -13.00
CA ALA A 198 11.99 12.44 -14.20
C ALA A 198 10.46 12.28 -14.19
N ASN A 199 9.95 11.18 -13.62
CA ASN A 199 8.52 10.86 -13.55
C ASN A 199 8.13 10.38 -12.14
N PRO A 200 8.05 11.27 -11.14
CA PRO A 200 7.65 10.91 -9.79
C PRO A 200 6.28 10.19 -9.78
N PRO A 201 6.20 9.00 -9.16
CA PRO A 201 4.99 8.17 -9.22
C PRO A 201 3.83 8.71 -8.39
N LEU A 202 4.11 9.61 -7.46
CA LEU A 202 3.10 10.27 -6.64
C LEU A 202 3.31 11.79 -6.71
N ARG A 203 2.26 12.49 -7.09
CA ARG A 203 2.24 13.95 -7.26
C ARG A 203 1.01 14.55 -6.59
N ALA A 204 1.11 15.82 -6.21
CA ALA A 204 -0.07 16.56 -5.74
C ALA A 204 -1.08 16.68 -6.89
N PRO A 205 -2.39 16.45 -6.63
CA PRO A 205 -3.44 16.78 -7.58
C PRO A 205 -3.39 18.26 -7.98
N LYS A 206 -3.70 18.54 -9.25
CA LYS A 206 -3.52 19.86 -9.86
C LYS A 206 -4.47 20.91 -9.27
N ASP A 207 -5.68 20.51 -8.90
CA ASP A 207 -6.77 21.37 -8.45
C ASP A 207 -7.77 20.62 -7.57
N LEU A 208 -8.77 21.33 -7.05
CA LEU A 208 -9.80 20.76 -6.18
C LEU A 208 -10.62 19.67 -6.87
N GLU A 209 -10.90 19.78 -8.17
CA GLU A 209 -11.65 18.78 -8.90
C GLU A 209 -10.85 17.47 -9.05
N ALA A 210 -9.53 17.57 -9.20
CA ALA A 210 -8.65 16.41 -9.17
C ALA A 210 -8.66 15.75 -7.78
N PHE A 211 -8.64 16.51 -6.68
CA PHE A 211 -8.80 15.96 -5.32
C PHE A 211 -10.15 15.25 -5.16
N LYS A 212 -11.25 15.83 -5.65
CA LYS A 212 -12.58 15.21 -5.58
C LYS A 212 -12.66 13.89 -6.36
N ARG A 213 -12.04 13.83 -7.55
CA ARG A 213 -12.03 12.59 -8.35
C ARG A 213 -11.27 11.46 -7.66
N LEU A 214 -10.27 11.78 -6.87
CA LEU A 214 -9.46 10.82 -6.11
C LEU A 214 -10.01 10.52 -4.71
N ASP A 215 -11.11 11.17 -4.30
CA ASP A 215 -11.69 10.97 -2.97
C ASP A 215 -12.71 9.85 -2.97
N PHE A 216 -12.34 8.71 -2.41
CA PHE A 216 -13.20 7.53 -2.31
C PHE A 216 -14.50 7.78 -1.54
N LEU A 217 -14.52 8.71 -0.58
CA LEU A 217 -15.75 9.02 0.15
C LEU A 217 -16.83 9.67 -0.75
N LEU A 218 -16.44 10.17 -1.91
CA LEU A 218 -17.37 10.69 -2.92
C LEU A 218 -17.77 9.65 -3.97
N ASP A 219 -17.13 8.47 -3.99
CA ASP A 219 -17.46 7.42 -4.97
C ASP A 219 -18.81 6.75 -4.61
N PRO A 220 -19.81 6.82 -5.50
CA PRO A 220 -21.13 6.24 -5.24
C PRO A 220 -21.14 4.70 -5.18
N ARG A 221 -20.07 4.04 -5.65
CA ARG A 221 -19.93 2.57 -5.60
C ARG A 221 -19.48 2.09 -4.22
N LEU A 222 -18.84 2.95 -3.41
CA LEU A 222 -18.29 2.55 -2.12
C LEU A 222 -19.32 1.89 -1.18
N PRO A 223 -20.55 2.43 -1.02
CA PRO A 223 -21.58 1.80 -0.19
C PRO A 223 -22.14 0.48 -0.73
N GLN A 224 -21.75 0.08 -1.94
CA GLN A 224 -22.20 -1.14 -2.61
C GLN A 224 -21.10 -2.20 -2.68
N LEU A 225 -19.92 -1.93 -2.11
CA LEU A 225 -18.78 -2.86 -2.18
C LEU A 225 -19.07 -4.10 -1.34
N PRO A 226 -19.15 -5.31 -1.96
CA PRO A 226 -19.55 -6.53 -1.26
C PRO A 226 -18.40 -7.18 -0.47
N ASN A 227 -17.17 -6.72 -0.68
CA ASN A 227 -15.98 -7.35 -0.13
C ASN A 227 -15.83 -7.06 1.37
N PRO A 228 -15.75 -8.10 2.23
CA PRO A 228 -15.40 -7.88 3.63
C PRO A 228 -14.08 -7.12 3.74
N THR A 229 -14.09 -6.05 4.50
CA THR A 229 -12.97 -5.11 4.61
C THR A 229 -12.53 -4.95 6.05
N LEU A 230 -11.23 -5.05 6.29
CA LEU A 230 -10.59 -4.70 7.55
C LEU A 230 -9.77 -3.42 7.34
N VAL A 231 -10.08 -2.39 8.11
CA VAL A 231 -9.33 -1.13 8.10
C VAL A 231 -8.40 -1.10 9.31
N LEU A 232 -7.10 -1.01 9.06
CA LEU A 232 -6.06 -0.90 10.07
C LEU A 232 -5.49 0.51 10.05
N TRP A 233 -5.29 1.14 11.24
CA TRP A 233 -4.77 2.51 11.27
C TRP A 233 -3.96 2.79 12.53
N GLY A 234 -2.85 3.51 12.39
CA GLY A 234 -2.14 4.09 13.53
C GLY A 234 -2.86 5.34 14.04
N ILE A 235 -3.06 5.43 15.36
CA ILE A 235 -3.73 6.60 15.96
C ILE A 235 -2.89 7.87 15.75
N GLU A 236 -1.58 7.73 15.69
CA GLU A 236 -0.63 8.83 15.50
C GLU A 236 -0.15 8.99 14.05
N ASP A 237 -0.95 8.53 13.09
CA ASP A 237 -0.67 8.71 11.67
C ASP A 237 -0.68 10.20 11.29
N ARG A 238 0.49 10.71 10.90
CA ARG A 238 0.71 12.11 10.51
C ARG A 238 0.66 12.33 9.00
N VAL A 239 0.51 11.24 8.23
CA VAL A 239 0.37 11.27 6.76
C VAL A 239 -1.11 11.29 6.39
N ASN A 240 -1.84 10.24 6.74
CA ASN A 240 -3.29 10.15 6.54
C ASN A 240 -3.99 10.13 7.91
N PRO A 241 -4.80 11.14 8.25
CA PRO A 241 -5.42 11.23 9.57
C PRO A 241 -6.31 10.02 9.90
N PRO A 242 -6.27 9.48 11.14
CA PRO A 242 -7.02 8.27 11.53
C PRO A 242 -8.55 8.43 11.49
N ALA A 243 -9.08 9.65 11.41
CA ALA A 243 -10.49 9.91 11.13
C ALA A 243 -10.97 9.25 9.83
N GLY A 244 -10.07 8.97 8.88
CA GLY A 244 -10.36 8.20 7.68
C GLY A 244 -10.87 6.79 7.96
N ALA A 245 -10.47 6.17 9.06
CA ALA A 245 -10.92 4.82 9.43
C ALA A 245 -12.43 4.79 9.71
N THR A 246 -12.93 5.70 10.54
CA THR A 246 -14.36 5.81 10.85
C THR A 246 -15.16 6.30 9.65
N ALA A 247 -14.58 7.16 8.82
CA ALA A 247 -15.22 7.62 7.58
C ALA A 247 -15.43 6.46 6.58
N LEU A 248 -14.44 5.58 6.41
CA LEU A 248 -14.58 4.36 5.60
C LEU A 248 -15.60 3.39 6.21
N GLN A 249 -15.53 3.15 7.53
CA GLN A 249 -16.47 2.27 8.22
C GLN A 249 -17.93 2.71 8.03
N ALA A 250 -18.18 4.01 8.06
CA ALA A 250 -19.51 4.57 7.85
C ALA A 250 -20.05 4.40 6.40
N ARG A 251 -19.17 4.09 5.45
CA ARG A 251 -19.50 3.99 4.02
C ARG A 251 -19.47 2.56 3.48
N LEU A 252 -18.67 1.69 4.07
CA LEU A 252 -18.50 0.31 3.63
C LEU A 252 -19.51 -0.61 4.32
N PRO A 253 -20.23 -1.49 3.61
CA PRO A 253 -21.28 -2.33 4.19
C PRO A 253 -20.75 -3.38 5.20
N ALA A 254 -19.55 -3.90 4.98
CA ALA A 254 -18.92 -4.94 5.80
C ALA A 254 -17.49 -4.51 6.14
N CYS A 255 -17.35 -3.68 7.18
CA CYS A 255 -16.07 -3.05 7.53
C CYS A 255 -15.80 -3.13 9.02
N ASP A 256 -14.75 -3.86 9.38
CA ASP A 256 -14.17 -3.85 10.71
C ASP A 256 -13.01 -2.86 10.78
N VAL A 257 -12.81 -2.25 11.94
CA VAL A 257 -11.73 -1.28 12.16
C VAL A 257 -10.89 -1.71 13.37
N TYR A 258 -9.57 -1.68 13.19
CA TYR A 258 -8.62 -1.86 14.28
C TYR A 258 -7.63 -0.68 14.32
N LEU A 259 -7.59 0.02 15.44
CA LEU A 259 -6.72 1.17 15.66
C LEU A 259 -5.54 0.79 16.55
N PHE A 260 -4.33 1.08 16.11
CA PHE A 260 -3.10 0.82 16.84
C PHE A 260 -2.64 2.10 17.56
N SER A 261 -2.56 2.06 18.88
CA SER A 261 -1.96 3.15 19.67
C SER A 261 -0.44 3.16 19.52
N ARG A 262 0.20 4.32 19.64
CA ARG A 262 1.64 4.52 19.52
C ARG A 262 2.17 3.97 18.19
N THR A 263 1.46 4.29 17.12
CA THR A 263 1.72 3.77 15.77
C THR A 263 1.42 4.87 14.75
N GLY A 264 2.34 5.12 13.86
CA GLY A 264 2.20 6.05 12.75
C GLY A 264 1.52 5.43 11.52
N HIS A 265 1.95 5.87 10.35
CA HIS A 265 1.40 5.47 9.07
C HIS A 265 1.84 4.06 8.60
N TRP A 266 2.93 3.54 9.18
CA TRP A 266 3.58 2.30 8.72
C TRP A 266 3.27 1.12 9.65
N VAL A 267 1.97 0.85 9.86
CA VAL A 267 1.43 -0.16 10.80
C VAL A 267 2.10 -1.52 10.66
N GLN A 268 2.22 -2.05 9.45
CA GLN A 268 2.80 -3.35 9.16
C GLN A 268 4.30 -3.45 9.50
N TRP A 269 4.96 -2.33 9.61
CA TRP A 269 6.37 -2.24 9.98
C TRP A 269 6.55 -2.02 11.50
N GLU A 270 5.79 -1.09 12.06
CA GLU A 270 5.88 -0.70 13.49
C GLU A 270 5.31 -1.77 14.42
N ARG A 271 4.21 -2.41 14.00
CA ARG A 271 3.44 -3.39 14.79
C ARG A 271 3.34 -4.74 14.06
N ALA A 272 4.45 -5.19 13.46
CA ALA A 272 4.48 -6.34 12.54
C ALA A 272 3.86 -7.62 13.13
N ALA A 273 4.15 -7.97 14.37
CA ALA A 273 3.60 -9.18 15.00
C ALA A 273 2.08 -9.11 15.16
N GLU A 274 1.56 -7.99 15.65
CA GLU A 274 0.11 -7.80 15.83
C GLU A 274 -0.59 -7.68 14.47
N PHE A 275 -0.01 -6.94 13.54
CA PHE A 275 -0.49 -6.87 12.17
C PHE A 275 -0.64 -8.26 11.56
N ASN A 276 0.40 -9.09 11.64
CA ASN A 276 0.38 -10.44 11.09
C ASN A 276 -0.74 -11.29 11.71
N ALA A 277 -0.92 -11.22 13.03
CA ALA A 277 -1.95 -11.98 13.74
C ALA A 277 -3.37 -11.53 13.34
N VAL A 278 -3.62 -10.22 13.30
CA VAL A 278 -4.93 -9.67 12.95
C VAL A 278 -5.29 -9.95 11.49
N VAL A 279 -4.33 -9.79 10.57
CA VAL A 279 -4.53 -10.05 9.15
C VAL A 279 -4.75 -11.55 8.89
N ASP A 280 -3.94 -12.44 9.51
CA ASP A 280 -4.11 -13.89 9.36
C ASP A 280 -5.48 -14.35 9.87
N ALA A 281 -5.92 -13.85 11.02
CA ALA A 281 -7.24 -14.17 11.57
C ALA A 281 -8.38 -13.67 10.65
N PHE A 282 -8.29 -12.44 10.16
CA PHE A 282 -9.32 -11.88 9.28
C PHE A 282 -9.39 -12.60 7.93
N LEU A 283 -8.26 -12.86 7.29
CA LEU A 283 -8.22 -13.52 5.99
C LEU A 283 -8.57 -15.02 6.07
N GLY A 284 -8.34 -15.64 7.21
CA GLY A 284 -8.60 -17.07 7.43
C GLY A 284 -10.01 -17.42 7.92
N ALA A 285 -10.90 -16.47 8.08
CA ALA A 285 -12.22 -16.67 8.68
C ALA A 285 -13.19 -17.53 7.81
N ASP A 286 -12.83 -17.84 6.56
CA ASP A 286 -13.63 -18.67 5.64
C ASP A 286 -12.89 -19.97 5.21
N ALA A 287 -11.79 -20.33 5.87
CA ALA A 287 -10.97 -21.49 5.55
C ALA A 287 -11.36 -22.74 6.36
#